data_d58da1a2618ca18839a90e6b7131c915
#
_entry.id   d58da1a2618ca18839a90e6b7131c915
#
_cell.length_a   1.000
_cell.length_b   1.000
_cell.length_c   1.000
_cell.angle_alpha   90.00
_cell.angle_beta   90.00
_cell.angle_gamma   90.00
#
_symmetry.space_group_name_H-M   'P 1'
#
loop_
_entity.id
_entity.type
_entity.pdbx_description
1 polymer ?
#
loop_
_entity_poly.entity_id
_entity_poly.type
_entity_poly.pdbx_seq_one_letter_code
_entity_poly.pdbx_strand_id
1 'polypeptide(L)'
;MDGATAREQALDAAEMLFYGRGVQSVGMDEVRAASGVSLKRLYQLFPAKELLVDAYLERRDLRWRGRLAEFVARREEPRERILAVFDWLAQWFAEPDFRGCAWVNAYGELGATSERVAERVRAHKRAFREYLGALVADAGLPGALTGPLFLLAEGAMVTAGIDGAAAPAAEAREAARLLLG
;
A
#
# COMPACT_ATOMS: atom_id res chain seq x y z
N MET A 1 -20.29 21.37 -9.12
CA MET A 1 -19.64 20.22 -8.44
C MET A 1 -18.94 20.76 -7.20
N ASP A 2 -19.28 20.26 -6.04
CA ASP A 2 -18.65 20.64 -4.78
C ASP A 2 -17.15 20.30 -4.79
N GLY A 3 -16.34 21.09 -4.07
CA GLY A 3 -14.88 20.92 -4.05
C GLY A 3 -14.41 19.56 -3.48
N ALA A 4 -15.13 19.03 -2.50
CA ALA A 4 -14.86 17.70 -1.92
C ALA A 4 -15.11 16.59 -2.94
N THR A 5 -16.25 16.62 -3.63
CA THR A 5 -16.62 15.66 -4.68
C THR A 5 -15.61 15.65 -5.83
N ALA A 6 -15.17 16.83 -6.30
CA ALA A 6 -14.18 16.92 -7.37
C ALA A 6 -12.81 16.37 -6.94
N ARG A 7 -12.42 16.55 -5.67
CA ARG A 7 -11.18 16.01 -5.13
C ARG A 7 -11.22 14.46 -5.08
N GLU A 8 -12.32 13.90 -4.60
CA GLU A 8 -12.47 12.44 -4.55
C GLU A 8 -12.48 11.80 -5.94
N GLN A 9 -13.21 12.39 -6.91
CA GLN A 9 -13.21 11.92 -8.30
C GLN A 9 -11.82 11.95 -8.93
N ALA A 10 -11.06 13.03 -8.69
CA ALA A 10 -9.69 13.13 -9.18
C ALA A 10 -8.78 12.05 -8.55
N LEU A 11 -8.93 11.79 -7.25
CA LEU A 11 -8.15 10.75 -6.56
C LEU A 11 -8.54 9.33 -6.98
N ASP A 12 -9.83 9.07 -7.24
CA ASP A 12 -10.29 7.76 -7.75
C ASP A 12 -9.71 7.48 -9.13
N ALA A 13 -9.78 8.46 -10.04
CA ALA A 13 -9.19 8.36 -11.36
C ALA A 13 -7.66 8.20 -11.30
N ALA A 14 -7.00 8.98 -10.45
CA ALA A 14 -5.56 8.90 -10.25
C ALA A 14 -5.14 7.52 -9.72
N GLU A 15 -5.86 6.97 -8.73
CA GLU A 15 -5.57 5.65 -8.18
C GLU A 15 -5.71 4.55 -9.23
N MET A 16 -6.81 4.54 -9.98
CA MET A 16 -7.03 3.57 -11.04
C MET A 16 -5.92 3.63 -12.11
N LEU A 17 -5.57 4.84 -12.56
CA LEU A 17 -4.60 5.03 -13.63
C LEU A 17 -3.15 4.79 -13.15
N PHE A 18 -2.75 5.40 -12.03
CA PHE A 18 -1.38 5.30 -11.52
C PHE A 18 -1.05 3.89 -11.04
N TYR A 19 -1.98 3.24 -10.33
CA TYR A 19 -1.76 1.88 -9.88
C TYR A 19 -1.79 0.86 -11.01
N GLY A 20 -2.68 1.06 -11.99
CA GLY A 20 -2.83 0.13 -13.13
C GLY A 20 -1.73 0.26 -14.19
N ARG A 21 -1.18 1.47 -14.40
CA ARG A 21 -0.30 1.77 -15.55
C ARG A 21 1.06 2.38 -15.18
N GLY A 22 1.26 2.71 -13.92
CA GLY A 22 2.42 3.45 -13.46
C GLY A 22 2.22 4.98 -13.51
N VAL A 23 2.88 5.67 -12.58
CA VAL A 23 2.73 7.12 -12.43
C VAL A 23 3.29 7.88 -13.62
N GLN A 24 4.47 7.49 -14.12
CA GLN A 24 5.15 8.24 -15.20
C GLN A 24 4.39 8.17 -16.52
N SER A 25 3.69 7.05 -16.80
CA SER A 25 2.96 6.83 -18.04
C SER A 25 1.64 7.59 -18.15
N VAL A 26 1.15 8.21 -17.06
CA VAL A 26 -0.16 8.86 -16.99
C VAL A 26 -0.01 10.37 -16.87
N GLY A 27 -0.62 11.12 -17.79
CA GLY A 27 -0.67 12.59 -17.76
C GLY A 27 -1.88 13.16 -17.01
N MET A 28 -1.83 14.45 -16.66
CA MET A 28 -2.96 15.15 -16.03
C MET A 28 -4.20 15.21 -16.93
N ASP A 29 -4.04 15.20 -18.26
CA ASP A 29 -5.15 15.15 -19.22
C ASP A 29 -5.90 13.80 -19.17
N GLU A 30 -5.21 12.70 -18.93
CA GLU A 30 -5.84 11.38 -18.75
C GLU A 30 -6.62 11.32 -17.44
N VAL A 31 -6.06 11.90 -16.36
CA VAL A 31 -6.77 12.02 -15.09
C VAL A 31 -8.03 12.90 -15.27
N ARG A 32 -7.92 14.01 -16.02
CA ARG A 32 -9.06 14.84 -16.37
C ARG A 32 -10.15 14.05 -17.09
N ALA A 33 -9.76 13.28 -18.11
CA ALA A 33 -10.70 12.51 -18.92
C ALA A 33 -11.40 11.42 -18.08
N ALA A 34 -10.65 10.72 -17.22
CA ALA A 34 -11.17 9.65 -16.39
C ALA A 34 -12.02 10.18 -15.22
N SER A 35 -11.66 11.30 -14.61
CA SER A 35 -12.38 11.86 -13.46
C SER A 35 -13.60 12.70 -13.82
N GLY A 36 -13.69 13.21 -15.06
CA GLY A 36 -14.67 14.22 -15.46
C GLY A 36 -14.45 15.60 -14.82
N VAL A 37 -13.37 15.79 -14.05
CA VAL A 37 -13.00 17.08 -13.45
C VAL A 37 -12.26 17.93 -14.47
N SER A 38 -12.63 19.20 -14.63
CA SER A 38 -11.95 20.09 -15.59
C SER A 38 -10.47 20.26 -15.24
N LEU A 39 -9.62 20.43 -16.26
CA LEU A 39 -8.17 20.60 -16.07
C LEU A 39 -7.85 21.81 -15.17
N LYS A 40 -8.57 22.92 -15.34
CA LYS A 40 -8.46 24.10 -14.46
C LYS A 40 -8.72 23.71 -12.99
N ARG A 41 -9.76 22.91 -12.74
CA ARG A 41 -10.12 22.49 -11.38
C ARG A 41 -9.10 21.50 -10.82
N LEU A 42 -8.57 20.57 -11.63
CA LEU A 42 -7.50 19.68 -11.22
C LEU A 42 -6.27 20.44 -10.75
N TYR A 43 -5.82 21.46 -11.50
CA TYR A 43 -4.66 22.28 -11.10
C TYR A 43 -4.94 23.21 -9.91
N GLN A 44 -6.20 23.56 -9.65
CA GLN A 44 -6.58 24.24 -8.41
C GLN A 44 -6.49 23.32 -7.19
N LEU A 45 -6.85 22.02 -7.34
CA LEU A 45 -6.82 21.02 -6.27
C LEU A 45 -5.41 20.46 -6.06
N PHE A 46 -4.69 20.26 -7.15
CA PHE A 46 -3.36 19.67 -7.20
C PHE A 46 -2.49 20.46 -8.17
N PRO A 47 -1.80 21.52 -7.70
CA PRO A 47 -0.99 22.42 -8.53
C PRO A 47 0.12 21.72 -9.34
N ALA A 48 0.52 20.52 -8.94
CA ALA A 48 1.47 19.67 -9.66
C ALA A 48 1.04 18.21 -9.59
N LYS A 49 1.39 17.43 -10.60
CA LYS A 49 1.14 15.97 -10.63
C LYS A 49 1.69 15.27 -9.39
N GLU A 50 2.86 15.68 -8.92
CA GLU A 50 3.50 15.16 -7.71
C GLU A 50 2.60 15.28 -6.46
N LEU A 51 1.85 16.38 -6.34
CA LEU A 51 0.91 16.59 -5.24
C LEU A 51 -0.32 15.67 -5.34
N LEU A 52 -0.75 15.35 -6.55
CA LEU A 52 -1.79 14.37 -6.78
C LEU A 52 -1.30 12.95 -6.43
N VAL A 53 -0.06 12.62 -6.80
CA VAL A 53 0.57 11.33 -6.45
C VAL A 53 0.71 11.19 -4.93
N ASP A 54 1.19 12.21 -4.24
CA ASP A 54 1.30 12.22 -2.78
C ASP A 54 -0.06 12.00 -2.11
N ALA A 55 -1.09 12.73 -2.55
CA ALA A 55 -2.45 12.59 -2.01
C ALA A 55 -3.08 11.22 -2.31
N TYR A 56 -2.81 10.65 -3.47
CA TYR A 56 -3.22 9.30 -3.83
C TYR A 56 -2.59 8.27 -2.90
N LEU A 57 -1.26 8.32 -2.72
CA LEU A 57 -0.53 7.39 -1.86
C LEU A 57 -0.96 7.51 -0.39
N GLU A 58 -1.21 8.74 0.09
CA GLU A 58 -1.74 8.98 1.44
C GLU A 58 -3.11 8.35 1.66
N ARG A 59 -4.06 8.61 0.75
CA ARG A 59 -5.41 8.04 0.83
C ARG A 59 -5.39 6.52 0.78
N ARG A 60 -4.55 5.96 -0.10
CA ARG A 60 -4.37 4.51 -0.22
C ARG A 60 -3.77 3.92 1.05
N ASP A 61 -2.79 4.60 1.69
CA ASP A 61 -2.18 4.16 2.93
C ASP A 61 -3.20 4.00 4.06
N LEU A 62 -4.04 5.01 4.27
CA LEU A 62 -5.09 4.97 5.29
C LEU A 62 -6.04 3.79 5.07
N ARG A 63 -6.47 3.55 3.82
CA ARG A 63 -7.37 2.44 3.49
C ARG A 63 -6.68 1.08 3.62
N TRP A 64 -5.46 0.95 3.13
CA TRP A 64 -4.70 -0.31 3.17
C TRP A 64 -4.43 -0.73 4.60
N ARG A 65 -3.90 0.17 5.44
CA ARG A 65 -3.63 -0.13 6.86
C ARG A 65 -4.91 -0.35 7.66
N GLY A 66 -5.97 0.39 7.37
CA GLY A 66 -7.28 0.19 8.00
C GLY A 66 -7.85 -1.19 7.72
N ARG A 67 -7.87 -1.63 6.45
CA ARG A 67 -8.32 -2.97 6.05
C ARG A 67 -7.48 -4.09 6.68
N LEU A 68 -6.15 -3.93 6.71
CA LEU A 68 -5.25 -4.87 7.38
C LEU A 68 -5.56 -4.98 8.88
N ALA A 69 -5.62 -3.85 9.57
CA ALA A 69 -5.87 -3.81 11.01
C ALA A 69 -7.24 -4.42 11.38
N GLU A 70 -8.28 -4.11 10.61
CA GLU A 70 -9.61 -4.67 10.78
C GLU A 70 -9.62 -6.19 10.59
N PHE A 71 -8.91 -6.70 9.57
CA PHE A 71 -8.81 -8.13 9.33
C PHE A 71 -8.08 -8.86 10.45
N VAL A 72 -6.95 -8.33 10.89
CA VAL A 72 -6.11 -8.89 11.95
C VAL A 72 -6.86 -8.87 13.30
N ALA A 73 -7.61 -7.82 13.60
CA ALA A 73 -8.36 -7.69 14.85
C ALA A 73 -9.44 -8.77 15.06
N ARG A 74 -9.80 -9.51 14.02
CA ARG A 74 -10.74 -10.65 14.13
C ARG A 74 -10.14 -11.88 14.79
N ARG A 75 -8.83 -11.91 15.01
CA ARG A 75 -8.15 -12.99 15.73
C ARG A 75 -8.03 -12.63 17.21
N GLU A 76 -8.35 -13.57 18.08
CA GLU A 76 -8.25 -13.39 19.53
C GLU A 76 -6.81 -13.59 20.02
N GLU A 77 -6.18 -14.67 19.56
CA GLU A 77 -4.82 -15.05 19.97
C GLU A 77 -3.76 -14.13 19.35
N PRO A 78 -2.86 -13.53 20.17
CA PRO A 78 -1.86 -12.59 19.68
C PRO A 78 -0.92 -13.16 18.61
N ARG A 79 -0.50 -14.42 18.71
CA ARG A 79 0.35 -15.05 17.69
C ARG A 79 -0.41 -15.24 16.36
N GLU A 80 -1.69 -15.60 16.44
CA GLU A 80 -2.54 -15.72 15.25
C GLU A 80 -2.77 -14.36 14.57
N ARG A 81 -2.73 -13.24 15.30
CA ARG A 81 -2.76 -11.89 14.70
C ARG A 81 -1.56 -11.64 13.80
N ILE A 82 -0.36 -12.10 14.19
CA ILE A 82 0.84 -11.98 13.36
C ILE A 82 0.67 -12.78 12.08
N LEU A 83 0.21 -14.03 12.16
CA LEU A 83 -0.02 -14.90 10.99
C LEU A 83 -1.14 -14.35 10.10
N ALA A 84 -2.17 -13.74 10.69
CA ALA A 84 -3.28 -13.12 9.97
C ALA A 84 -2.83 -11.97 9.05
N VAL A 85 -1.69 -11.32 9.30
CA VAL A 85 -1.11 -10.35 8.37
C VAL A 85 -0.85 -11.00 7.01
N PHE A 86 -0.27 -12.19 7.01
CA PHE A 86 0.03 -12.94 5.78
C PHE A 86 -1.23 -13.53 5.14
N ASP A 87 -2.22 -13.95 5.94
CA ASP A 87 -3.53 -14.37 5.44
C ASP A 87 -4.25 -13.22 4.71
N TRP A 88 -4.16 -12.00 5.26
CA TRP A 88 -4.69 -10.81 4.61
C TRP A 88 -3.93 -10.45 3.33
N LEU A 89 -2.60 -10.58 3.33
CA LEU A 89 -1.80 -10.38 2.12
C LEU A 89 -2.22 -11.36 1.02
N ALA A 90 -2.48 -12.63 1.35
CA ALA A 90 -2.97 -13.61 0.38
C ALA A 90 -4.30 -13.20 -0.26
N GLN A 91 -5.25 -12.66 0.53
CA GLN A 91 -6.52 -12.15 0.01
C GLN A 91 -6.30 -10.93 -0.89
N TRP A 92 -5.45 -10.00 -0.47
CA TRP A 92 -5.13 -8.81 -1.25
C TRP A 92 -4.44 -9.17 -2.58
N PHE A 93 -3.49 -10.13 -2.58
CA PHE A 93 -2.82 -10.57 -3.81
C PHE A 93 -3.77 -11.25 -4.80
N ALA A 94 -4.89 -11.81 -4.33
CA ALA A 94 -5.91 -12.43 -5.16
C ALA A 94 -6.92 -11.41 -5.75
N GLU A 95 -6.87 -10.13 -5.37
CA GLU A 95 -7.73 -9.10 -5.95
C GLU A 95 -7.41 -8.92 -7.45
N PRO A 96 -8.43 -8.81 -8.34
CA PRO A 96 -8.22 -8.79 -9.80
C PRO A 96 -7.36 -7.63 -10.29
N ASP A 97 -7.35 -6.52 -9.56
CA ASP A 97 -6.60 -5.30 -9.82
C ASP A 97 -5.25 -5.24 -9.09
N PHE A 98 -4.84 -6.30 -8.40
CA PHE A 98 -3.55 -6.33 -7.72
C PHE A 98 -2.38 -6.16 -8.73
N ARG A 99 -1.50 -5.20 -8.43
CA ARG A 99 -0.31 -4.85 -9.25
C ARG A 99 0.93 -4.67 -8.36
N GLY A 100 1.01 -5.44 -7.28
CA GLY A 100 2.09 -5.28 -6.31
C GLY A 100 1.89 -4.12 -5.34
N CYS A 101 2.95 -3.77 -4.64
CA CYS A 101 2.95 -2.70 -3.67
C CYS A 101 3.01 -1.32 -4.36
N ALA A 102 1.95 -0.51 -4.23
CA ALA A 102 1.87 0.81 -4.85
C ALA A 102 3.01 1.75 -4.44
N TRP A 103 3.50 1.65 -3.21
CA TRP A 103 4.61 2.47 -2.69
C TRP A 103 5.95 2.04 -3.28
N VAL A 104 6.20 0.73 -3.42
CA VAL A 104 7.39 0.21 -4.11
C VAL A 104 7.38 0.64 -5.57
N ASN A 105 6.24 0.52 -6.25
CA ASN A 105 6.09 0.94 -7.65
C ASN A 105 6.34 2.45 -7.79
N ALA A 106 5.70 3.29 -6.97
CA ALA A 106 5.91 4.74 -7.00
C ALA A 106 7.36 5.13 -6.66
N TYR A 107 8.02 4.43 -5.72
CA TYR A 107 9.42 4.65 -5.39
C TYR A 107 10.35 4.30 -6.55
N GLY A 108 10.09 3.19 -7.24
CA GLY A 108 10.85 2.79 -8.43
C GLY A 108 10.77 3.81 -9.56
N GLU A 109 9.62 4.48 -9.71
CA GLU A 109 9.41 5.48 -10.75
C GLU A 109 9.91 6.88 -10.37
N LEU A 110 9.71 7.31 -9.14
CA LEU A 110 9.87 8.72 -8.72
C LEU A 110 10.80 8.91 -7.52
N GLY A 111 11.23 7.85 -6.84
CA GLY A 111 11.98 7.95 -5.59
C GLY A 111 13.32 8.68 -5.73
N ALA A 112 13.94 8.64 -6.91
CA ALA A 112 15.19 9.34 -7.18
C ALA A 112 14.98 10.83 -7.56
N THR A 113 13.78 11.22 -7.98
CA THR A 113 13.48 12.55 -8.54
C THR A 113 12.50 13.37 -7.70
N SER A 114 11.79 12.73 -6.76
CA SER A 114 10.81 13.37 -5.88
C SER A 114 11.03 12.95 -4.43
N GLU A 115 11.64 13.84 -3.64
CA GLU A 115 11.82 13.62 -2.20
C GLU A 115 10.46 13.51 -1.48
N ARG A 116 9.44 14.22 -1.95
CA ARG A 116 8.07 14.11 -1.42
C ARG A 116 7.52 12.70 -1.54
N VAL A 117 7.62 12.09 -2.73
CA VAL A 117 7.19 10.71 -2.95
C VAL A 117 8.04 9.73 -2.15
N ALA A 118 9.35 9.92 -2.15
CA ALA A 118 10.27 9.08 -1.37
C ALA A 118 9.92 9.10 0.13
N GLU A 119 9.66 10.27 0.71
CA GLU A 119 9.28 10.38 2.12
C GLU A 119 7.89 9.78 2.41
N ARG A 120 6.93 9.93 1.52
CA ARG A 120 5.62 9.28 1.63
C ARG A 120 5.75 7.75 1.65
N VAL A 121 6.63 7.20 0.81
CA VAL A 121 6.93 5.76 0.78
C VAL A 121 7.59 5.31 2.07
N ARG A 122 8.61 6.03 2.54
CA ARG A 122 9.28 5.73 3.82
C ARG A 122 8.30 5.77 5.00
N ALA A 123 7.40 6.75 5.03
CA ALA A 123 6.38 6.88 6.08
C ALA A 123 5.44 5.67 6.11
N HIS A 124 4.96 5.20 4.96
CA HIS A 124 4.16 3.98 4.86
C HIS A 124 4.92 2.76 5.39
N LYS A 125 6.18 2.58 4.98
CA LYS A 125 7.01 1.44 5.41
C LYS A 125 7.30 1.46 6.90
N ARG A 126 7.57 2.64 7.48
CA ARG A 126 7.72 2.79 8.93
C ARG A 126 6.42 2.42 9.67
N ALA A 127 5.28 2.95 9.25
CA ALA A 127 3.99 2.67 9.87
C ALA A 127 3.62 1.17 9.82
N PHE A 128 3.89 0.50 8.70
CA PHE A 128 3.66 -0.94 8.59
C PHE A 128 4.60 -1.74 9.50
N ARG A 129 5.88 -1.37 9.57
CA ARG A 129 6.86 -2.00 10.46
C ARG A 129 6.50 -1.80 11.94
N GLU A 130 6.06 -0.59 12.31
CA GLU A 130 5.59 -0.27 13.67
C GLU A 130 4.34 -1.09 14.04
N TYR A 131 3.41 -1.25 13.10
CA TYR A 131 2.25 -2.10 13.30
C TYR A 131 2.63 -3.56 13.58
N LEU A 132 3.55 -4.14 12.79
CA LEU A 132 4.08 -5.49 13.05
C LEU A 132 4.80 -5.56 14.41
N GLY A 133 5.56 -4.54 14.77
CA GLY A 133 6.23 -4.45 16.07
C GLY A 133 5.25 -4.45 17.24
N ALA A 134 4.11 -3.76 17.10
CA ALA A 134 3.05 -3.79 18.10
C ALA A 134 2.44 -5.19 18.24
N LEU A 135 2.16 -5.89 17.14
CA LEU A 135 1.66 -7.27 17.18
C LEU A 135 2.66 -8.24 17.85
N VAL A 136 3.96 -8.08 17.57
CA VAL A 136 5.02 -8.87 18.20
C VAL A 136 5.07 -8.61 19.72
N ALA A 137 4.97 -7.35 20.13
CA ALA A 137 4.94 -6.96 21.54
C ALA A 137 3.71 -7.51 22.26
N ASP A 138 2.52 -7.39 21.65
CA ASP A 138 1.27 -7.93 22.19
C ASP A 138 1.31 -9.45 22.37
N ALA A 139 2.06 -10.15 21.53
CA ALA A 139 2.29 -11.59 21.63
C ALA A 139 3.35 -11.99 22.68
N GLY A 140 3.95 -11.02 23.37
CA GLY A 140 5.02 -11.26 24.34
C GLY A 140 6.31 -11.80 23.71
N LEU A 141 6.53 -11.55 22.43
CA LEU A 141 7.66 -12.07 21.66
C LEU A 141 8.83 -11.08 21.60
N PRO A 142 10.08 -11.56 21.37
CA PRO A 142 11.24 -10.68 21.22
C PRO A 142 11.05 -9.69 20.06
N GLY A 143 11.26 -8.39 20.31
CA GLY A 143 11.14 -7.33 19.30
C GLY A 143 12.05 -7.52 18.08
N ALA A 144 13.12 -8.32 18.21
CA ALA A 144 14.00 -8.72 17.12
C ALA A 144 13.27 -9.44 15.97
N LEU A 145 12.10 -10.06 16.22
CA LEU A 145 11.28 -10.72 15.21
C LEU A 145 10.59 -9.73 14.25
N THR A 146 10.40 -8.48 14.65
CA THR A 146 9.74 -7.45 13.80
C THR A 146 10.45 -7.29 12.44
N GLY A 147 11.77 -7.26 12.44
CA GLY A 147 12.55 -7.11 11.20
C GLY A 147 12.36 -8.26 10.21
N PRO A 148 12.60 -9.51 10.62
CA PRO A 148 12.34 -10.68 9.77
C PRO A 148 10.90 -10.77 9.26
N LEU A 149 9.88 -10.57 10.11
CA LEU A 149 8.48 -10.60 9.71
C LEU A 149 8.15 -9.49 8.69
N PHE A 150 8.68 -8.29 8.89
CA PHE A 150 8.53 -7.20 7.92
C PHE A 150 9.15 -7.57 6.57
N LEU A 151 10.38 -8.11 6.55
CA LEU A 151 11.05 -8.49 5.31
C LEU A 151 10.34 -9.64 4.59
N LEU A 152 9.77 -10.61 5.32
CA LEU A 152 8.93 -11.66 4.73
C LEU A 152 7.70 -11.07 4.04
N ALA A 153 7.00 -10.13 4.68
CA ALA A 153 5.83 -9.48 4.11
C ALA A 153 6.19 -8.64 2.86
N GLU A 154 7.28 -7.87 2.93
CA GLU A 154 7.78 -7.08 1.79
C GLU A 154 8.19 -7.98 0.62
N GLY A 155 8.93 -9.05 0.88
CA GLY A 155 9.33 -10.04 -0.13
C GLY A 155 8.12 -10.68 -0.80
N ALA A 156 7.12 -11.10 -0.01
CA ALA A 156 5.89 -11.67 -0.53
C ALA A 156 5.13 -10.69 -1.45
N MET A 157 5.02 -9.40 -1.06
CA MET A 157 4.35 -8.38 -1.87
C MET A 157 5.05 -8.15 -3.22
N VAL A 158 6.39 -8.10 -3.22
CA VAL A 158 7.16 -7.90 -4.45
C VAL A 158 7.06 -9.12 -5.35
N THR A 159 7.28 -10.31 -4.81
CA THR A 159 7.23 -11.57 -5.57
C THR A 159 5.85 -11.81 -6.15
N ALA A 160 4.78 -11.64 -5.37
CA ALA A 160 3.41 -11.75 -5.87
C ALA A 160 3.09 -10.75 -6.98
N GLY A 161 3.61 -9.52 -6.88
CA GLY A 161 3.44 -8.49 -7.92
C GLY A 161 4.14 -8.83 -9.24
N ILE A 162 5.29 -9.53 -9.18
CA ILE A 162 6.05 -9.97 -10.36
C ILE A 162 5.41 -11.23 -10.97
N ASP A 163 5.09 -12.21 -10.14
CA ASP A 163 4.63 -13.54 -10.59
C ASP A 163 3.14 -13.53 -10.96
N GLY A 164 2.38 -12.53 -10.54
CA GLY A 164 0.93 -12.48 -10.73
C GLY A 164 0.20 -13.60 -9.96
N ALA A 165 0.74 -14.03 -8.81
CA ALA A 165 0.23 -15.16 -8.04
C ALA A 165 0.15 -14.84 -6.54
N ALA A 166 -0.79 -15.45 -5.82
CA ALA A 166 -0.94 -15.26 -4.38
C ALA A 166 -0.07 -16.23 -3.53
N ALA A 167 0.55 -17.23 -4.14
CA ALA A 167 1.36 -18.23 -3.45
C ALA A 167 2.46 -17.68 -2.52
N PRO A 168 3.18 -16.59 -2.87
CA PRO A 168 4.22 -16.01 -2.01
C PRO A 168 3.72 -15.62 -0.59
N ALA A 169 2.44 -15.29 -0.43
CA ALA A 169 1.88 -15.00 0.90
C ALA A 169 1.83 -16.25 1.79
N ALA A 170 1.49 -17.42 1.22
CA ALA A 170 1.46 -18.69 1.96
C ALA A 170 2.86 -19.14 2.36
N GLU A 171 3.85 -18.96 1.49
CA GLU A 171 5.25 -19.24 1.78
C GLU A 171 5.79 -18.35 2.91
N ALA A 172 5.51 -17.04 2.82
CA ALA A 172 5.89 -16.09 3.86
C ALA A 172 5.18 -16.39 5.21
N ARG A 173 3.91 -16.80 5.16
CA ARG A 173 3.15 -17.22 6.34
C ARG A 173 3.80 -18.42 7.03
N GLU A 174 4.18 -19.44 6.25
CA GLU A 174 4.84 -20.62 6.82
C GLU A 174 6.20 -20.27 7.42
N ALA A 175 7.00 -19.45 6.76
CA ALA A 175 8.25 -18.92 7.30
C ALA A 175 8.02 -18.13 8.60
N ALA A 176 6.99 -17.28 8.64
CA ALA A 176 6.61 -16.55 9.86
C ALA A 176 6.21 -17.52 10.98
N ARG A 177 5.42 -18.56 10.68
CA ARG A 177 5.05 -19.58 11.66
C ARG A 177 6.27 -20.27 12.30
N LEU A 178 7.27 -20.62 11.48
CA LEU A 178 8.52 -21.21 11.96
C LEU A 178 9.32 -20.25 12.85
N LEU A 179 9.29 -18.95 12.57
CA LEU A 179 9.94 -17.93 13.41
C LEU A 179 9.25 -17.74 14.76
N LEU A 180 7.95 -17.98 14.82
CA LEU A 180 7.16 -17.81 16.05
C LEU A 180 7.24 -19.01 17.00
N GLY A 181 7.71 -20.15 16.55
CA GLY A 181 7.89 -21.40 17.34
C GLY A 181 6.60 -22.18 17.50
#